data_80340fd8a73eff2ea3512f09ae9cce3d
#
_entry.id   80340fd8a73eff2ea3512f09ae9cce3d
#
_cell.length_a   1.000
_cell.length_b   1.000
_cell.length_c   1.000
_cell.angle_alpha   90.00
_cell.angle_beta   90.00
_cell.angle_gamma   90.00
#
_symmetry.space_group_name_H-M   'P 1'
#
loop_
_entity.id
_entity.type
_entity.pdbx_description
1 polymer ?
#
loop_
_entity_poly.entity_id
_entity_poly.type
_entity_poly.pdbx_seq_one_letter_code
_entity_poly.pdbx_strand_id
1 'polypeptide(L)'
;YNYKLNLAAAVAVISNFIKIDKLNKNIFKDYTHPSGRGNLKKIKIKKKTIQLIDESYNSNPLSLKFSIEKFDKIKTRNAKYLLLGDMLELGKFSKKLHSDIANNINKTQISKVYVYGKDINYTFNKLRTQKKGKILKSNSEILRFISNEINNNDYLMVKGSNSTGLNEIIKKLN
;
A
#
# COMPACT_ATOMS: atom_id res chain seq x y z
N TYR A 1 5.20 6.13 -7.20
CA TYR A 1 6.07 7.12 -6.54
C TYR A 1 6.99 7.69 -7.60
N ASN A 2 7.08 9.00 -7.68
CA ASN A 2 7.99 9.63 -8.64
C ASN A 2 9.41 9.65 -8.05
N TYR A 3 9.96 8.46 -7.92
CA TYR A 3 11.32 8.20 -7.44
C TYR A 3 12.35 9.07 -8.17
N LYS A 4 12.13 9.35 -9.48
CA LYS A 4 12.98 10.23 -10.27
C LYS A 4 12.97 11.67 -9.73
N LEU A 5 11.81 12.16 -9.27
CA LEU A 5 11.71 13.51 -8.69
C LEU A 5 12.44 13.61 -7.35
N ASN A 6 12.28 12.60 -6.49
CA ASN A 6 13.00 12.54 -5.21
C ASN A 6 14.52 12.44 -5.43
N LEU A 7 14.95 11.65 -6.43
CA LEU A 7 16.36 11.56 -6.81
C LEU A 7 16.87 12.89 -7.33
N ALA A 8 16.13 13.55 -8.21
CA ALA A 8 16.50 14.87 -8.72
C ALA A 8 16.63 15.90 -7.59
N ALA A 9 15.70 15.91 -6.63
CA ALA A 9 15.77 16.77 -5.46
C ALA A 9 17.01 16.47 -4.60
N ALA A 10 17.32 15.20 -4.35
CA ALA A 10 18.52 14.80 -3.62
C ALA A 10 19.80 15.24 -4.35
N VAL A 11 19.88 15.03 -5.66
CA VAL A 11 21.02 15.49 -6.48
C VAL A 11 21.14 17.01 -6.44
N ALA A 12 20.03 17.75 -6.54
CA ALA A 12 20.04 19.22 -6.46
C ALA A 12 20.57 19.73 -5.11
N VAL A 13 20.23 19.07 -4.00
CA VAL A 13 20.80 19.41 -2.68
C VAL A 13 22.30 19.10 -2.63
N ILE A 14 22.71 17.90 -3.06
CA ILE A 14 24.11 17.48 -3.05
C ILE A 14 24.98 18.37 -3.93
N SER A 15 24.46 18.87 -5.05
CA SER A 15 25.20 19.73 -5.97
C SER A 15 25.69 21.06 -5.37
N ASN A 16 25.11 21.47 -4.23
CA ASN A 16 25.61 22.64 -3.49
C ASN A 16 26.88 22.34 -2.69
N PHE A 17 27.23 21.08 -2.49
CA PHE A 17 28.36 20.64 -1.66
C PHE A 17 29.42 19.90 -2.47
N ILE A 18 29.01 19.18 -3.52
CA ILE A 18 29.90 18.34 -4.34
C ILE A 18 29.59 18.58 -5.82
N LYS A 19 30.61 18.71 -6.66
CA LYS A 19 30.43 18.75 -8.11
C LYS A 19 29.83 17.43 -8.61
N ILE A 20 28.77 17.52 -9.42
CA ILE A 20 28.00 16.34 -9.90
C ILE A 20 28.86 15.36 -10.69
N ASP A 21 29.82 15.84 -11.45
CA ASP A 21 30.79 15.03 -12.22
C ASP A 21 31.71 14.16 -11.35
N LYS A 22 31.88 14.54 -10.06
CA LYS A 22 32.61 13.73 -9.06
C LYS A 22 31.75 12.64 -8.39
N LEU A 23 30.43 12.62 -8.62
CA LEU A 23 29.57 11.58 -8.07
C LEU A 23 29.82 10.26 -8.80
N ASN A 24 29.98 9.18 -8.02
CA ASN A 24 30.08 7.84 -8.59
C ASN A 24 28.76 7.52 -9.32
N LYS A 25 28.83 7.18 -10.61
CA LYS A 25 27.67 6.82 -11.45
C LYS A 25 26.88 5.64 -10.87
N ASN A 26 27.51 4.81 -10.04
CA ASN A 26 26.91 3.64 -9.42
C ASN A 26 26.45 3.86 -7.97
N ILE A 27 26.42 5.12 -7.48
CA ILE A 27 26.09 5.44 -6.08
C ILE A 27 24.72 4.88 -5.64
N PHE A 28 23.82 4.63 -6.59
CA PHE A 28 22.49 4.08 -6.33
C PHE A 28 22.32 2.62 -6.80
N LYS A 29 23.40 1.95 -7.24
CA LYS A 29 23.34 0.59 -7.79
C LYS A 29 22.74 -0.40 -6.78
N ASP A 30 23.11 -0.28 -5.52
CA ASP A 30 22.70 -1.17 -4.44
C ASP A 30 21.54 -0.57 -3.60
N TYR A 31 20.91 0.50 -4.11
CA TYR A 31 19.80 1.12 -3.41
C TYR A 31 18.57 0.20 -3.42
N THR A 32 18.14 -0.18 -2.23
CA THR A 32 16.88 -0.89 -2.01
C THR A 32 15.87 0.03 -1.32
N HIS A 33 14.61 -0.07 -1.74
CA HIS A 33 13.55 0.68 -1.05
C HIS A 33 13.42 0.21 0.40
N PRO A 34 13.30 1.13 1.36
CA PRO A 34 12.96 0.76 2.73
C PRO A 34 11.69 -0.09 2.80
N SER A 35 11.60 -0.95 3.80
CA SER A 35 10.41 -1.79 4.04
C SER A 35 9.14 -0.94 4.12
N GLY A 36 8.03 -1.47 3.61
CA GLY A 36 6.75 -0.77 3.61
C GLY A 36 6.58 0.30 2.52
N ARG A 37 7.48 0.35 1.52
CA ARG A 37 7.45 1.36 0.45
C ARG A 37 7.26 0.78 -0.96
N GLY A 38 6.39 -0.22 -1.07
CA GLY A 38 5.90 -0.72 -2.36
C GLY A 38 6.74 -1.83 -2.98
N ASN A 39 7.55 -2.51 -2.22
CA ASN A 39 8.27 -3.69 -2.68
C ASN A 39 7.29 -4.84 -2.91
N LEU A 40 7.34 -5.44 -4.10
CA LEU A 40 6.66 -6.69 -4.39
C LEU A 40 7.47 -7.84 -3.79
N LYS A 41 6.85 -8.62 -2.92
CA LYS A 41 7.43 -9.80 -2.28
C LYS A 41 6.53 -11.01 -2.50
N LYS A 42 7.13 -12.18 -2.62
CA LYS A 42 6.42 -13.46 -2.55
C LYS A 42 6.48 -13.96 -1.11
N ILE A 43 5.32 -14.10 -0.48
CA ILE A 43 5.22 -14.67 0.87
C ILE A 43 4.54 -16.03 0.81
N LYS A 44 5.05 -16.99 1.59
CA LYS A 44 4.45 -18.32 1.73
C LYS A 44 3.58 -18.37 2.98
N ILE A 45 2.31 -18.68 2.82
CA ILE A 45 1.37 -18.85 3.94
C ILE A 45 0.72 -20.21 3.81
N LYS A 46 1.02 -21.12 4.74
CA LYS A 46 0.60 -22.54 4.63
C LYS A 46 1.13 -23.13 3.30
N LYS A 47 0.22 -23.61 2.43
CA LYS A 47 0.54 -24.19 1.11
C LYS A 47 0.39 -23.19 -0.06
N LYS A 48 0.21 -21.90 0.21
CA LYS A 48 -0.02 -20.87 -0.80
C LYS A 48 1.15 -19.90 -0.89
N THR A 49 1.38 -19.36 -2.06
CA THR A 49 2.25 -18.20 -2.30
C THR A 49 1.39 -17.00 -2.66
N ILE A 50 1.57 -15.88 -1.99
CA ILE A 50 0.83 -14.63 -2.20
C ILE A 50 1.81 -13.57 -2.70
N GLN A 51 1.37 -12.77 -3.67
CA GLN A 51 2.11 -11.62 -4.18
C GLN A 51 1.79 -10.39 -3.30
N LEU A 52 2.65 -10.09 -2.33
CA LEU A 52 2.46 -8.99 -1.39
C LEU A 52 3.12 -7.71 -1.90
N ILE A 53 2.37 -6.62 -1.92
CA ILE A 53 2.88 -5.26 -2.09
C ILE A 53 2.70 -4.54 -0.77
N ASP A 54 3.81 -4.35 -0.07
CA ASP A 54 3.84 -3.71 1.24
C ASP A 54 4.05 -2.20 1.10
N GLU A 55 2.99 -1.43 1.32
CA GLU A 55 2.94 0.04 1.35
C GLU A 55 2.57 0.56 2.75
N SER A 56 2.81 -0.25 3.78
CA SER A 56 2.32 -0.01 5.15
C SER A 56 3.18 0.96 5.97
N TYR A 57 4.20 1.59 5.38
CA TYR A 57 5.04 2.55 6.09
C TYR A 57 4.30 3.85 6.43
N ASN A 58 3.56 4.42 5.46
CA ASN A 58 2.73 5.61 5.68
C ASN A 58 1.66 5.74 4.61
N SER A 59 0.61 6.52 4.91
CA SER A 59 -0.50 6.74 3.99
C SER A 59 -1.02 8.17 4.10
N ASN A 60 -1.20 8.80 2.94
CA ASN A 60 -1.95 10.04 2.76
C ASN A 60 -2.83 9.93 1.50
N PRO A 61 -3.80 10.82 1.29
CA PRO A 61 -4.75 10.70 0.18
C PRO A 61 -4.11 10.59 -1.20
N LEU A 62 -3.06 11.39 -1.46
CA LEU A 62 -2.38 11.39 -2.75
C LEU A 62 -1.58 10.10 -2.97
N SER A 63 -0.80 9.69 -1.97
CA SER A 63 -0.01 8.46 -2.06
C SER A 63 -0.90 7.23 -2.16
N LEU A 64 -2.03 7.18 -1.44
CA LEU A 64 -2.97 6.06 -1.49
C LEU A 64 -3.63 5.97 -2.87
N LYS A 65 -4.10 7.08 -3.42
CA LYS A 65 -4.65 7.13 -4.79
C LYS A 65 -3.63 6.59 -5.80
N PHE A 66 -2.40 7.08 -5.76
CA PHE A 66 -1.33 6.67 -6.65
C PHE A 66 -1.01 5.18 -6.54
N SER A 67 -0.93 4.65 -5.30
CA SER A 67 -0.68 3.22 -5.06
C SER A 67 -1.82 2.35 -5.61
N ILE A 68 -3.08 2.76 -5.43
CA ILE A 68 -4.25 2.08 -5.98
C ILE A 68 -4.18 2.03 -7.51
N GLU A 69 -3.90 3.16 -8.17
CA GLU A 69 -3.78 3.23 -9.62
C GLU A 69 -2.63 2.36 -10.17
N LYS A 70 -1.48 2.37 -9.50
CA LYS A 70 -0.33 1.53 -9.83
C LYS A 70 -0.65 0.05 -9.66
N PHE A 71 -1.32 -0.32 -8.56
CA PHE A 71 -1.74 -1.68 -8.27
C PHE A 71 -2.76 -2.19 -9.29
N ASP A 72 -3.70 -1.36 -9.68
CA ASP A 72 -4.70 -1.70 -10.69
C ASP A 72 -4.09 -2.04 -12.05
N LYS A 73 -3.01 -1.33 -12.45
CA LYS A 73 -2.29 -1.53 -13.71
C LYS A 73 -1.50 -2.84 -13.78
N ILE A 74 -1.35 -3.58 -12.70
CA ILE A 74 -0.69 -4.90 -12.74
C ILE A 74 -1.53 -5.84 -13.60
N LYS A 75 -0.94 -6.28 -14.71
CA LYS A 75 -1.56 -7.25 -15.63
C LYS A 75 -1.48 -8.65 -15.00
N THR A 76 -2.61 -9.19 -14.61
CA THR A 76 -2.72 -10.53 -14.03
C THR A 76 -4.13 -11.07 -14.20
N ARG A 77 -4.26 -12.41 -14.25
CA ARG A 77 -5.55 -13.12 -14.18
C ARG A 77 -5.94 -13.45 -12.73
N ASN A 78 -5.02 -13.33 -11.78
CA ASN A 78 -5.26 -13.59 -10.37
C ASN A 78 -6.00 -12.41 -9.71
N ALA A 79 -6.69 -12.70 -8.62
CA ALA A 79 -7.43 -11.68 -7.90
C ALA A 79 -6.50 -10.64 -7.24
N LYS A 80 -6.99 -9.41 -7.13
CA LYS A 80 -6.31 -8.29 -6.48
C LYS A 80 -7.10 -7.85 -5.26
N TYR A 81 -6.45 -7.88 -4.11
CA TYR A 81 -7.03 -7.50 -2.82
C TYR A 81 -6.34 -6.26 -2.25
N LEU A 82 -7.13 -5.39 -1.64
CA LEU A 82 -6.61 -4.28 -0.82
C LEU A 82 -6.88 -4.56 0.65
N LEU A 83 -5.88 -4.32 1.49
CA LEU A 83 -6.02 -4.16 2.93
C LEU A 83 -5.60 -2.73 3.28
N LEU A 84 -6.57 -1.90 3.64
CA LEU A 84 -6.35 -0.48 3.89
C LEU A 84 -6.52 -0.14 5.37
N GLY A 85 -5.56 0.60 5.90
CA GLY A 85 -5.64 1.25 7.22
C GLY A 85 -5.98 2.73 7.12
N ASP A 86 -6.17 3.37 8.27
CA ASP A 86 -6.42 4.80 8.35
C ASP A 86 -5.28 5.61 7.73
N MET A 87 -5.65 6.75 7.15
CA MET A 87 -4.75 7.86 6.87
C MET A 87 -4.82 8.83 8.05
N LEU A 88 -3.75 8.93 8.82
CA LEU A 88 -3.69 9.80 10.00
C LEU A 88 -3.27 11.23 9.63
N GLU A 89 -3.35 12.14 10.58
CA GLU A 89 -2.93 13.55 10.47
C GLU A 89 -3.75 14.39 9.46
N LEU A 90 -4.99 13.97 9.16
CA LEU A 90 -5.87 14.67 8.22
C LEU A 90 -6.79 15.71 8.91
N GLY A 91 -6.79 15.78 10.23
CA GLY A 91 -7.60 16.71 11.01
C GLY A 91 -9.09 16.66 10.64
N LYS A 92 -9.73 17.81 10.56
CA LYS A 92 -11.17 17.94 10.24
C LYS A 92 -11.57 17.42 8.85
N PHE A 93 -10.61 17.21 7.97
CA PHE A 93 -10.84 16.69 6.61
C PHE A 93 -10.84 15.17 6.52
N SER A 94 -10.52 14.45 7.61
CA SER A 94 -10.37 12.99 7.61
C SER A 94 -11.55 12.27 6.95
N LYS A 95 -12.78 12.54 7.41
CA LYS A 95 -14.00 11.93 6.88
C LYS A 95 -14.16 12.11 5.36
N LYS A 96 -13.94 13.33 4.86
CA LYS A 96 -14.05 13.64 3.43
C LYS A 96 -12.99 12.91 2.63
N LEU A 97 -11.72 13.05 3.05
CA LEU A 97 -10.58 12.49 2.32
C LEU A 97 -10.60 10.96 2.27
N HIS A 98 -11.00 10.30 3.37
CA HIS A 98 -11.24 8.84 3.35
C HIS A 98 -12.39 8.49 2.40
N SER A 99 -13.50 9.20 2.47
CA SER A 99 -14.66 8.97 1.60
C SER A 99 -14.32 9.06 0.11
N ASP A 100 -13.48 10.01 -0.27
CA ASP A 100 -13.14 10.30 -1.67
C ASP A 100 -12.29 9.17 -2.29
N ILE A 101 -11.54 8.41 -1.49
CA ILE A 101 -10.77 7.23 -1.94
C ILE A 101 -11.68 6.17 -2.58
N ALA A 102 -12.90 6.01 -2.10
CA ALA A 102 -13.85 5.04 -2.66
C ALA A 102 -14.12 5.28 -4.15
N ASN A 103 -14.15 6.54 -4.60
CA ASN A 103 -14.35 6.89 -6.00
C ASN A 103 -13.23 6.34 -6.91
N ASN A 104 -11.99 6.37 -6.41
CA ASN A 104 -10.85 5.81 -7.13
C ASN A 104 -10.96 4.28 -7.20
N ILE A 105 -11.20 3.62 -6.06
CA ILE A 105 -11.30 2.15 -5.99
C ILE A 105 -12.45 1.62 -6.84
N ASN A 106 -13.60 2.29 -6.83
CA ASN A 106 -14.78 1.86 -7.57
C ASN A 106 -14.58 1.83 -9.11
N LYS A 107 -13.55 2.53 -9.61
CA LYS A 107 -13.20 2.56 -11.05
C LYS A 107 -12.15 1.51 -11.45
N THR A 108 -11.60 0.76 -10.50
CA THR A 108 -10.52 -0.22 -10.73
C THR A 108 -11.05 -1.63 -10.99
N GLN A 109 -10.14 -2.52 -11.41
CA GLN A 109 -10.36 -3.97 -11.50
C GLN A 109 -9.98 -4.72 -10.22
N ILE A 110 -9.77 -4.01 -9.10
CA ILE A 110 -9.50 -4.62 -7.80
C ILE A 110 -10.70 -5.45 -7.36
N SER A 111 -10.46 -6.67 -6.91
CA SER A 111 -11.50 -7.66 -6.62
C SER A 111 -12.25 -7.33 -5.33
N LYS A 112 -11.52 -7.16 -4.22
CA LYS A 112 -12.10 -6.89 -2.90
C LYS A 112 -11.22 -5.97 -2.07
N VAL A 113 -11.86 -5.21 -1.19
CA VAL A 113 -11.23 -4.28 -0.25
C VAL A 113 -11.60 -4.66 1.17
N TYR A 114 -10.59 -4.84 1.99
CA TYR A 114 -10.67 -5.05 3.43
C TYR A 114 -10.12 -3.82 4.10
N VAL A 115 -10.69 -3.45 5.23
CA VAL A 115 -10.27 -2.24 5.95
C VAL A 115 -10.04 -2.56 7.43
N TYR A 116 -9.05 -1.88 8.02
CA TYR A 116 -8.69 -1.96 9.41
C TYR A 116 -8.41 -0.56 9.98
N GLY A 117 -9.28 -0.06 10.83
CA GLY A 117 -9.22 1.27 11.42
C GLY A 117 -10.60 1.86 11.62
N LYS A 118 -10.63 3.10 12.11
CA LYS A 118 -11.87 3.84 12.38
C LYS A 118 -12.31 4.65 11.16
N ASP A 119 -11.42 5.48 10.65
CA ASP A 119 -11.74 6.48 9.63
C ASP A 119 -11.78 5.87 8.22
N ILE A 120 -11.02 4.81 7.97
CA ILE A 120 -11.06 4.07 6.70
C ILE A 120 -12.44 3.45 6.42
N ASN A 121 -13.28 3.31 7.45
CA ASN A 121 -14.66 2.87 7.29
C ASN A 121 -15.48 3.82 6.42
N TYR A 122 -15.13 5.11 6.36
CA TYR A 122 -15.77 6.06 5.43
C TYR A 122 -15.51 5.69 3.97
N THR A 123 -14.32 5.19 3.65
CA THR A 123 -14.03 4.59 2.34
C THR A 123 -14.89 3.36 2.09
N PHE A 124 -14.87 2.41 3.04
CA PHE A 124 -15.56 1.12 2.91
C PHE A 124 -17.06 1.29 2.69
N ASN A 125 -17.70 2.21 3.42
CA ASN A 125 -19.14 2.46 3.31
C ASN A 125 -19.54 2.95 1.91
N LYS A 126 -18.69 3.69 1.20
CA LYS A 126 -18.92 4.22 -0.15
C LYS A 126 -18.46 3.30 -1.29
N LEU A 127 -17.87 2.17 -0.99
CA LEU A 127 -17.54 1.16 -2.01
C LEU A 127 -18.81 0.54 -2.58
N ARG A 128 -18.77 0.22 -3.88
CA ARG A 128 -19.77 -0.65 -4.50
C ARG A 128 -19.79 -2.01 -3.82
N THR A 129 -20.97 -2.63 -3.69
CA THR A 129 -21.15 -3.89 -2.97
C THR A 129 -20.21 -5.00 -3.43
N GLN A 130 -19.99 -5.13 -4.74
CA GLN A 130 -19.08 -6.11 -5.31
C GLN A 130 -17.61 -5.90 -4.92
N LYS A 131 -17.21 -4.69 -4.52
CA LYS A 131 -15.86 -4.36 -4.06
C LYS A 131 -15.65 -4.60 -2.56
N LYS A 132 -16.73 -4.71 -1.80
CA LYS A 132 -16.64 -4.87 -0.34
C LYS A 132 -16.16 -6.27 0.02
N GLY A 133 -15.07 -6.33 0.77
CA GLY A 133 -14.66 -7.46 1.60
C GLY A 133 -15.28 -7.33 3.00
N LYS A 134 -14.43 -7.11 4.00
CA LYS A 134 -14.86 -6.96 5.41
C LYS A 134 -14.17 -5.78 6.09
N ILE A 135 -14.81 -5.25 7.13
CA ILE A 135 -14.18 -4.41 8.15
C ILE A 135 -13.55 -5.36 9.16
N LEU A 136 -12.23 -5.34 9.28
CA LEU A 136 -11.46 -6.16 10.20
C LEU A 136 -11.27 -5.40 11.51
N LYS A 137 -11.43 -6.09 12.65
CA LYS A 137 -11.42 -5.47 13.98
C LYS A 137 -10.21 -5.87 14.83
N SER A 138 -9.45 -6.87 14.38
CA SER A 138 -8.30 -7.37 15.13
C SER A 138 -7.21 -7.92 14.20
N ASN A 139 -5.98 -8.03 14.75
CA ASN A 139 -4.86 -8.65 14.06
C ASN A 139 -5.14 -10.11 13.68
N SER A 140 -5.88 -10.83 14.52
CA SER A 140 -6.27 -12.22 14.25
C SER A 140 -7.22 -12.31 13.06
N GLU A 141 -8.14 -11.36 12.89
CA GLU A 141 -9.00 -11.29 11.72
C GLU A 141 -8.22 -10.98 10.44
N ILE A 142 -7.22 -10.09 10.50
CA ILE A 142 -6.32 -9.80 9.38
C ILE A 142 -5.56 -11.06 8.96
N LEU A 143 -4.94 -11.77 9.91
CA LEU A 143 -4.21 -13.00 9.61
C LEU A 143 -5.13 -14.09 9.07
N ARG A 144 -6.34 -14.20 9.59
CA ARG A 144 -7.37 -15.14 9.10
C ARG A 144 -7.81 -14.82 7.67
N PHE A 145 -8.06 -13.54 7.38
CA PHE A 145 -8.35 -13.08 6.02
C PHE A 145 -7.23 -13.47 5.06
N ILE A 146 -5.98 -13.13 5.37
CA ILE A 146 -4.84 -13.42 4.50
C ILE A 146 -4.66 -14.94 4.30
N SER A 147 -4.84 -15.73 5.37
CA SER A 147 -4.64 -17.17 5.32
C SER A 147 -5.74 -17.93 4.60
N ASN A 148 -6.99 -17.47 4.67
CA ASN A 148 -8.15 -18.25 4.25
C ASN A 148 -8.84 -17.70 3.00
N GLU A 149 -8.86 -16.38 2.79
CA GLU A 149 -9.62 -15.77 1.70
C GLU A 149 -8.79 -15.45 0.47
N ILE A 150 -7.46 -15.27 0.61
CA ILE A 150 -6.55 -15.04 -0.52
C ILE A 150 -6.08 -16.39 -1.06
N ASN A 151 -6.15 -16.57 -2.37
CA ASN A 151 -5.75 -17.80 -3.04
C ASN A 151 -4.27 -17.78 -3.47
N ASN A 152 -3.80 -18.92 -3.98
CA ASN A 152 -2.44 -19.05 -4.47
C ASN A 152 -2.20 -18.10 -5.66
N ASN A 153 -1.09 -17.37 -5.63
CA ASN A 153 -0.67 -16.36 -6.61
C ASN A 153 -1.54 -15.09 -6.68
N ASP A 154 -2.56 -14.94 -5.83
CA ASP A 154 -3.30 -13.67 -5.74
C ASP A 154 -2.41 -12.54 -5.22
N TYR A 155 -2.82 -11.33 -5.53
CA TYR A 155 -2.12 -10.10 -5.15
C TYR A 155 -2.79 -9.43 -3.95
N LEU A 156 -2.00 -9.08 -2.96
CA LEU A 156 -2.43 -8.30 -1.81
C LEU A 156 -1.59 -7.01 -1.72
N MET A 157 -2.23 -5.85 -1.77
CA MET A 157 -1.59 -4.59 -1.40
C MET A 157 -2.06 -4.17 -0.01
N VAL A 158 -1.11 -3.85 0.86
CA VAL A 158 -1.38 -3.37 2.22
C VAL A 158 -0.91 -1.92 2.34
N LYS A 159 -1.80 -1.01 2.76
CA LYS A 159 -1.47 0.40 2.95
C LYS A 159 -2.25 1.05 4.07
N GLY A 160 -1.53 1.77 4.92
CA GLY A 160 -2.06 2.55 6.05
C GLY A 160 -0.98 3.44 6.64
N SER A 161 -1.36 4.34 7.51
CA SER A 161 -0.39 5.09 8.32
C SER A 161 0.33 4.17 9.28
N ASN A 162 1.58 4.50 9.63
CA ASN A 162 2.45 3.64 10.45
C ASN A 162 1.79 3.24 11.77
N SER A 163 1.18 4.19 12.47
CA SER A 163 0.52 3.96 13.77
C SER A 163 -0.74 3.08 13.69
N THR A 164 -1.18 2.64 12.50
CA THR A 164 -2.25 1.64 12.39
C THR A 164 -1.79 0.23 12.78
N GLY A 165 -0.48 0.00 12.88
CA GLY A 165 0.10 -1.29 13.22
C GLY A 165 0.08 -2.32 12.07
N LEU A 166 -0.42 -1.97 10.88
CA LEU A 166 -0.43 -2.89 9.74
C LEU A 166 0.98 -3.34 9.34
N ASN A 167 1.97 -2.46 9.43
CA ASN A 167 3.37 -2.78 9.18
C ASN A 167 3.89 -3.91 10.07
N GLU A 168 3.53 -3.91 11.37
CA GLU A 168 3.96 -4.95 12.30
C GLU A 168 3.30 -6.31 12.01
N ILE A 169 2.04 -6.28 11.54
CA ILE A 169 1.34 -7.50 11.15
C ILE A 169 1.99 -8.11 9.90
N ILE A 170 2.32 -7.26 8.92
CA ILE A 170 2.94 -7.70 7.67
C ILE A 170 4.36 -8.24 7.88
N LYS A 171 5.14 -7.66 8.79
CA LYS A 171 6.46 -8.20 9.16
C LYS A 171 6.40 -9.64 9.70
N LYS A 172 5.31 -10.00 10.40
CA LYS A 172 5.10 -11.36 10.93
C LYS A 172 4.70 -12.40 9.87
N LEU A 173 4.42 -11.98 8.65
CA LEU A 173 4.09 -12.88 7.52
C LEU A 173 5.34 -13.31 6.71
N ASN A 174 6.51 -12.74 7.03
CA ASN A 174 7.78 -13.05 6.35
C ASN A 174 8.50 -14.18 7.03
#